data_da2ba787f7dfd1ba98c02c278885e714
#
_entry.id   da2ba787f7dfd1ba98c02c278885e714
#
_cell.length_a   1.000
_cell.length_b   1.000
_cell.length_c   1.000
_cell.angle_alpha   90.00
_cell.angle_beta   90.00
_cell.angle_gamma   90.00
#
_symmetry.space_group_name_H-M   'P 1'
#
loop_
_entity.id
_entity.type
_entity.pdbx_description
1 polymer ?
#
loop_
_entity_poly.entity_id
_entity_poly.type
_entity_poly.pdbx_seq_one_letter_code
_entity_poly.pdbx_strand_id
1 'polypeptide(L)'
;MNFLADDDLSALRKAVSFLHNESHLLSGFVRFSEYGSVLVSIITPKNHVLPLLAQYFCSRMPGEQFLIFDKTHREALIHRPGDLRFCPMDELTLPPPDRTEAEYRALWKRFYDTIAIEGRINPRCRMSHMPKRYWGNMTEFQETEIPPEQITGAVSSDVLPVLHA
;
A
#
# COMPACT_ATOMS: atom_id res chain seq x y z
N MET A 1 37.42 5.78 -22.91
CA MET A 1 36.71 4.52 -22.67
C MET A 1 35.24 4.87 -22.44
N ASN A 2 34.36 4.57 -23.39
CA ASN A 2 32.95 5.03 -23.36
C ASN A 2 32.11 3.96 -22.65
N PHE A 3 32.10 3.96 -21.30
CA PHE A 3 31.33 3.02 -20.47
C PHE A 3 29.81 3.07 -20.68
N LEU A 4 29.31 4.00 -21.49
CA LEU A 4 27.89 4.11 -21.84
C LEU A 4 27.47 3.20 -23.00
N ALA A 5 28.40 2.58 -23.68
CA ALA A 5 28.16 1.71 -24.86
C ALA A 5 28.28 0.21 -24.52
N ASP A 6 28.42 -0.15 -23.24
CA ASP A 6 28.41 -1.53 -22.79
C ASP A 6 26.94 -1.98 -22.60
N ASP A 7 26.47 -2.91 -23.42
CA ASP A 7 25.11 -3.42 -23.40
C ASP A 7 24.75 -4.03 -22.04
N ASP A 8 25.68 -4.71 -21.39
CA ASP A 8 25.48 -5.29 -20.07
C ASP A 8 25.28 -4.24 -19.00
N LEU A 9 26.07 -3.16 -19.06
CA LEU A 9 25.93 -2.04 -18.13
C LEU A 9 24.61 -1.29 -18.34
N SER A 10 24.18 -1.15 -19.60
CA SER A 10 22.88 -0.56 -19.95
C SER A 10 21.73 -1.42 -19.43
N ALA A 11 21.81 -2.74 -19.60
CA ALA A 11 20.81 -3.68 -19.08
C ALA A 11 20.71 -3.63 -17.56
N LEU A 12 21.84 -3.61 -16.85
CA LEU A 12 21.88 -3.50 -15.40
C LEU A 12 21.26 -2.18 -14.92
N ARG A 13 21.61 -1.05 -15.53
CA ARG A 13 21.01 0.25 -15.19
C ARG A 13 19.50 0.28 -15.38
N LYS A 14 18.99 -0.32 -16.45
CA LYS A 14 17.56 -0.45 -16.70
C LYS A 14 16.89 -1.30 -15.61
N ALA A 15 17.49 -2.45 -15.25
CA ALA A 15 16.95 -3.31 -14.20
C ALA A 15 16.87 -2.58 -12.84
N VAL A 16 17.93 -1.88 -12.45
CA VAL A 16 17.97 -1.06 -11.24
C VAL A 16 16.91 0.05 -11.28
N SER A 17 16.76 0.72 -12.42
CA SER A 17 15.73 1.76 -12.59
C SER A 17 14.32 1.19 -12.46
N PHE A 18 14.02 0.01 -13.03
CA PHE A 18 12.73 -0.65 -12.87
C PHE A 18 12.44 -1.03 -11.43
N LEU A 19 13.44 -1.56 -10.71
CA LEU A 19 13.33 -1.91 -9.29
C LEU A 19 13.00 -0.67 -8.45
N HIS A 20 13.74 0.43 -8.62
CA HIS A 20 13.50 1.67 -7.89
C HIS A 20 12.14 2.30 -8.21
N ASN A 21 11.75 2.32 -9.48
CA ASN A 21 10.45 2.85 -9.89
C ASN A 21 9.30 2.05 -9.29
N GLU A 22 9.40 0.72 -9.28
CA GLU A 22 8.37 -0.13 -8.68
C GLU A 22 8.30 0.05 -7.16
N SER A 23 9.46 0.12 -6.48
CA SER A 23 9.51 0.41 -5.05
C SER A 23 8.88 1.77 -4.72
N HIS A 24 9.18 2.80 -5.51
CA HIS A 24 8.59 4.12 -5.34
C HIS A 24 7.07 4.11 -5.52
N LEU A 25 6.55 3.45 -6.54
CA LEU A 25 5.11 3.31 -6.74
C LEU A 25 4.45 2.58 -5.56
N LEU A 26 5.04 1.46 -5.13
CA LEU A 26 4.48 0.68 -4.03
C LEU A 26 4.54 1.40 -2.69
N SER A 27 5.52 2.27 -2.46
CA SER A 27 5.53 3.11 -1.25
C SER A 27 4.28 3.99 -1.10
N GLY A 28 3.63 4.34 -2.22
CA GLY A 28 2.36 5.06 -2.25
C GLY A 28 1.11 4.17 -2.32
N PHE A 29 1.24 2.90 -2.77
CA PHE A 29 0.11 2.02 -3.04
C PHE A 29 -0.13 0.96 -1.96
N VAL A 30 0.85 0.71 -1.09
CA VAL A 30 0.68 -0.20 0.05
C VAL A 30 -0.46 0.31 0.93
N ARG A 31 -1.40 -0.59 1.24
CA ARG A 31 -2.50 -0.36 2.17
C ARG A 31 -2.37 -1.33 3.32
N PHE A 32 -2.34 -0.81 4.53
CA PHE A 32 -2.32 -1.62 5.73
C PHE A 32 -3.74 -1.80 6.25
N SER A 33 -3.99 -2.99 6.77
CA SER A 33 -5.18 -3.33 7.52
C SER A 33 -4.78 -3.76 8.91
N GLU A 34 -5.55 -3.38 9.89
CA GLU A 34 -5.28 -3.70 11.29
C GLU A 34 -5.80 -5.09 11.64
N TYR A 35 -4.93 -5.90 12.23
CA TYR A 35 -5.27 -7.21 12.79
C TYR A 35 -4.73 -7.28 14.22
N GLY A 36 -5.59 -6.98 15.19
CA GLY A 36 -5.18 -6.82 16.57
C GLY A 36 -4.25 -5.62 16.76
N SER A 37 -3.00 -5.85 17.07
CA SER A 37 -1.98 -4.80 17.24
C SER A 37 -0.96 -4.75 16.08
N VAL A 38 -1.23 -5.43 14.97
CA VAL A 38 -0.30 -5.54 13.84
C VAL A 38 -0.94 -5.00 12.58
N LEU A 39 -0.23 -4.12 11.89
CA LEU A 39 -0.62 -3.64 10.57
C LEU A 39 -0.14 -4.63 9.51
N VAL A 40 -1.04 -5.15 8.69
CA VAL A 40 -0.72 -6.15 7.68
C VAL A 40 -1.02 -5.62 6.29
N SER A 41 -0.10 -5.83 5.36
CA SER A 41 -0.27 -5.53 3.94
C SER A 41 0.16 -6.69 3.07
N ILE A 42 -0.52 -6.87 1.94
CA ILE A 42 -0.16 -7.84 0.90
C ILE A 42 0.18 -7.07 -0.37
N ILE A 43 1.30 -7.42 -0.98
CA ILE A 43 1.75 -6.84 -2.25
C ILE A 43 2.03 -7.91 -3.30
N THR A 44 1.95 -7.52 -4.56
CA THR A 44 2.24 -8.40 -5.72
C THR A 44 3.16 -7.68 -6.70
N PRO A 45 4.42 -7.40 -6.32
CA PRO A 45 5.38 -6.73 -7.17
C PRO A 45 5.92 -7.67 -8.25
N LYS A 46 6.54 -7.10 -9.29
CA LYS A 46 7.32 -7.85 -10.28
C LYS A 46 8.76 -8.05 -9.86
N ASN A 47 9.32 -7.05 -9.18
CA ASN A 47 10.71 -7.05 -8.72
C ASN A 47 10.75 -7.30 -7.21
N HIS A 48 11.88 -7.78 -6.71
CA HIS A 48 12.10 -8.02 -5.29
C HIS A 48 12.32 -6.69 -4.54
N VAL A 49 11.23 -6.01 -4.20
CA VAL A 49 11.21 -4.63 -3.67
C VAL A 49 11.18 -4.55 -2.14
N LEU A 50 10.94 -5.67 -1.44
CA LEU A 50 10.80 -5.68 0.03
C LEU A 50 11.95 -4.99 0.76
N PRO A 51 13.24 -5.18 0.40
CA PRO A 51 14.34 -4.50 1.08
C PRO A 51 14.27 -2.96 0.98
N LEU A 52 13.81 -2.44 -0.16
CA LEU A 52 13.66 -1.00 -0.38
C LEU A 52 12.43 -0.45 0.37
N LEU A 53 11.33 -1.20 0.38
CA LEU A 53 10.12 -0.86 1.14
C LEU A 53 10.39 -0.90 2.64
N ALA A 54 11.23 -1.83 3.12
CA ALA A 54 11.62 -1.90 4.52
C ALA A 54 12.21 -0.58 5.01
N GLN A 55 13.18 -0.04 4.28
CA GLN A 55 13.81 1.23 4.63
C GLN A 55 12.78 2.37 4.71
N TYR A 56 11.86 2.43 3.75
CA TYR A 56 10.82 3.45 3.70
C TYR A 56 9.84 3.34 4.88
N PHE A 57 9.25 2.16 5.11
CA PHE A 57 8.22 2.00 6.13
C PHE A 57 8.76 1.98 7.56
N CYS A 58 9.96 1.42 7.80
CA CYS A 58 10.59 1.49 9.12
C CYS A 58 10.90 2.93 9.54
N SER A 59 11.30 3.79 8.59
CA SER A 59 11.54 5.21 8.90
C SER A 59 10.23 5.99 9.11
N ARG A 60 9.16 5.62 8.43
CA ARG A 60 7.86 6.28 8.50
C ARG A 60 7.06 5.89 9.73
N MET A 61 7.17 4.64 10.14
CA MET A 61 6.38 4.04 11.23
C MET A 61 7.28 3.28 12.22
N PRO A 62 8.25 3.95 12.87
CA PRO A 62 9.25 3.28 13.70
C PRO A 62 8.66 2.66 14.97
N GLY A 63 7.52 3.15 15.44
CA GLY A 63 6.84 2.67 16.65
C GLY A 63 5.81 1.56 16.39
N GLU A 64 5.48 1.29 15.12
CA GLU A 64 4.41 0.37 14.77
C GLU A 64 4.93 -1.05 14.52
N GLN A 65 4.08 -2.04 14.82
CA GLN A 65 4.31 -3.41 14.39
C GLN A 65 3.62 -3.62 13.06
N PHE A 66 4.37 -4.03 12.04
CA PHE A 66 3.77 -4.30 10.74
C PHE A 66 4.40 -5.51 10.03
N LEU A 67 3.60 -6.09 9.15
CA LEU A 67 3.98 -7.16 8.24
C LEU A 67 3.61 -6.75 6.81
N ILE A 68 4.57 -6.88 5.90
CA ILE A 68 4.32 -6.75 4.46
C ILE A 68 4.63 -8.09 3.80
N PHE A 69 3.61 -8.74 3.25
CA PHE A 69 3.75 -10.01 2.55
C PHE A 69 3.85 -9.81 1.03
N ASP A 70 4.99 -10.19 0.47
CA ASP A 70 5.19 -10.27 -0.98
C ASP A 70 4.73 -11.63 -1.49
N LYS A 71 3.53 -11.66 -2.03
CA LYS A 71 2.92 -12.87 -2.57
C LYS A 71 3.67 -13.42 -3.79
N THR A 72 4.34 -12.55 -4.56
CA THR A 72 5.07 -12.95 -5.77
C THR A 72 6.33 -13.72 -5.43
N HIS A 73 7.09 -13.21 -4.45
CA HIS A 73 8.39 -13.78 -4.07
C HIS A 73 8.31 -14.69 -2.83
N ARG A 74 7.09 -14.84 -2.25
CA ARG A 74 6.84 -15.68 -1.05
C ARG A 74 7.74 -15.30 0.12
N GLU A 75 7.80 -14.02 0.39
CA GLU A 75 8.63 -13.46 1.45
C GLU A 75 7.82 -12.44 2.25
N ALA A 76 8.02 -12.42 3.54
CA ALA A 76 7.44 -11.45 4.43
C ALA A 76 8.51 -10.58 5.08
N LEU A 77 8.24 -9.29 5.12
CA LEU A 77 8.91 -8.31 5.94
C LEU A 77 8.13 -8.15 7.24
N ILE A 78 8.77 -8.40 8.37
CA ILE A 78 8.19 -8.24 9.71
C ILE A 78 8.98 -7.17 10.44
N HIS A 79 8.29 -6.13 10.87
CA HIS A 79 8.85 -5.05 11.68
C HIS A 79 8.20 -5.00 13.06
N ARG A 80 9.05 -4.87 14.07
CA ARG A 80 8.68 -4.48 15.43
C ARG A 80 9.65 -3.37 15.86
N PRO A 81 9.27 -2.49 16.79
CA PRO A 81 10.20 -1.47 17.27
C PRO A 81 11.55 -2.06 17.68
N GLY A 82 12.62 -1.68 16.98
CA GLY A 82 13.97 -2.19 17.22
C GLY A 82 14.32 -3.54 16.57
N ASP A 83 13.40 -4.20 15.87
CA ASP A 83 13.64 -5.48 15.20
C ASP A 83 13.04 -5.48 13.78
N LEU A 84 13.83 -5.97 12.82
CA LEU A 84 13.43 -6.09 11.42
C LEU A 84 13.87 -7.44 10.89
N ARG A 85 12.93 -8.19 10.34
CA ARG A 85 13.20 -9.54 9.80
C ARG A 85 12.55 -9.75 8.45
N PHE A 86 13.27 -10.48 7.61
CA PHE A 86 12.74 -11.07 6.39
C PHE A 86 12.63 -12.56 6.60
N CYS A 87 11.50 -13.15 6.26
CA CYS A 87 11.30 -14.57 6.37
C CYS A 87 10.57 -15.14 5.14
N PRO A 88 10.97 -16.32 4.66
CA PRO A 88 10.17 -17.04 3.67
C PRO A 88 8.77 -17.30 4.21
N MET A 89 7.75 -17.07 3.38
CA MET A 89 6.36 -17.29 3.73
C MET A 89 5.60 -17.69 2.47
N ASP A 90 5.14 -18.93 2.40
CA ASP A 90 4.46 -19.44 1.21
C ASP A 90 3.06 -18.86 1.04
N GLU A 91 2.34 -18.70 2.14
CA GLU A 91 0.97 -18.21 2.16
C GLU A 91 0.69 -17.43 3.44
N LEU A 92 -0.13 -16.40 3.30
CA LEU A 92 -0.65 -15.62 4.41
C LEU A 92 -2.18 -15.70 4.39
N THR A 93 -2.74 -16.45 5.34
CA THR A 93 -4.18 -16.51 5.56
C THR A 93 -4.54 -15.54 6.67
N LEU A 94 -5.36 -14.55 6.34
CA LEU A 94 -5.86 -13.57 7.30
C LEU A 94 -7.31 -13.89 7.66
N PRO A 95 -7.71 -13.70 8.92
CA PRO A 95 -9.11 -13.74 9.27
C PRO A 95 -9.88 -12.62 8.54
N PRO A 96 -11.21 -12.71 8.44
CA PRO A 96 -11.99 -11.58 7.94
C PRO A 96 -11.72 -10.34 8.81
N PRO A 97 -11.73 -9.14 8.19
CA PRO A 97 -11.54 -7.89 8.93
C PRO A 97 -12.60 -7.79 10.04
N ASP A 98 -12.22 -7.28 11.20
CA ASP A 98 -13.18 -6.99 12.23
C ASP A 98 -14.08 -5.80 11.82
N ARG A 99 -15.08 -5.51 12.64
CA ARG A 99 -16.04 -4.43 12.34
C ARG A 99 -15.36 -3.07 12.20
N THR A 100 -14.39 -2.78 13.04
CA THR A 100 -13.66 -1.50 13.06
C THR A 100 -12.84 -1.33 11.78
N GLU A 101 -12.09 -2.35 11.39
CA GLU A 101 -11.32 -2.34 10.13
C GLU A 101 -12.24 -2.23 8.91
N ALA A 102 -13.38 -2.92 8.92
CA ALA A 102 -14.37 -2.84 7.85
C ALA A 102 -14.96 -1.41 7.73
N GLU A 103 -15.25 -0.75 8.86
CA GLU A 103 -15.71 0.64 8.90
C GLU A 103 -14.63 1.61 8.38
N TYR A 104 -13.36 1.43 8.74
CA TYR A 104 -12.23 2.23 8.21
C TYR A 104 -12.06 2.05 6.71
N ARG A 105 -12.15 0.84 6.19
CA ARG A 105 -12.09 0.59 4.74
C ARG A 105 -13.22 1.28 3.98
N ALA A 106 -14.44 1.20 4.51
CA ALA A 106 -15.58 1.87 3.93
C ALA A 106 -15.43 3.40 3.96
N LEU A 107 -14.94 3.95 5.07
CA LEU A 107 -14.66 5.38 5.21
C LEU A 107 -13.58 5.84 4.22
N TRP A 108 -12.49 5.07 4.08
CA TRP A 108 -11.43 5.36 3.11
C TRP A 108 -11.92 5.37 1.67
N LYS A 109 -12.73 4.37 1.31
CA LYS A 109 -13.33 4.30 -0.03
C LYS A 109 -14.23 5.51 -0.29
N ARG A 110 -15.11 5.86 0.67
CA ARG A 110 -15.98 7.03 0.58
C ARG A 110 -15.18 8.33 0.45
N PHE A 111 -14.12 8.48 1.23
CA PHE A 111 -13.21 9.62 1.11
C PHE A 111 -12.61 9.70 -0.28
N TYR A 112 -12.06 8.59 -0.79
CA TYR A 112 -11.47 8.51 -2.12
C TYR A 112 -12.47 8.92 -3.22
N ASP A 113 -13.70 8.44 -3.15
CA ASP A 113 -14.75 8.75 -4.12
C ASP A 113 -15.20 10.22 -4.01
N THR A 114 -15.22 10.79 -2.80
CA THR A 114 -15.69 12.17 -2.53
C THR A 114 -14.69 13.23 -2.96
N ILE A 115 -13.37 12.98 -2.81
CA ILE A 115 -12.34 13.97 -3.22
C ILE A 115 -12.08 13.96 -4.73
N ALA A 116 -12.63 12.99 -5.46
CA ALA A 116 -12.51 12.94 -6.91
C ALA A 116 -13.26 14.11 -7.56
N ILE A 117 -12.52 15.02 -8.18
CA ILE A 117 -13.10 16.12 -8.95
C ILE A 117 -13.56 15.58 -10.31
N GLU A 118 -14.88 15.50 -10.55
CA GLU A 118 -15.46 14.93 -11.77
C GLU A 118 -14.83 15.46 -13.06
N GLY A 119 -14.61 16.76 -13.17
CA GLY A 119 -13.99 17.40 -14.34
C GLY A 119 -12.51 17.05 -14.55
N ARG A 120 -11.86 16.36 -13.60
CA ARG A 120 -10.47 15.90 -13.67
C ARG A 120 -10.32 14.39 -13.81
N ILE A 121 -11.43 13.67 -13.91
CA ILE A 121 -11.40 12.22 -14.09
C ILE A 121 -10.75 11.86 -15.42
N ASN A 122 -9.56 11.32 -15.37
CA ASN A 122 -8.82 10.83 -16.52
C ASN A 122 -8.36 9.39 -16.31
N PRO A 123 -9.15 8.38 -16.77
CA PRO A 123 -8.83 6.98 -16.56
C PRO A 123 -7.49 6.55 -17.16
N ARG A 124 -7.10 7.14 -18.31
CA ARG A 124 -5.81 6.82 -18.96
C ARG A 124 -4.64 7.31 -18.11
N CYS A 125 -4.69 8.56 -17.65
CA CYS A 125 -3.68 9.12 -16.77
C CYS A 125 -3.60 8.33 -15.45
N ARG A 126 -4.74 7.99 -14.84
CA ARG A 126 -4.77 7.15 -13.64
C ARG A 126 -4.10 5.81 -13.86
N MET A 127 -4.40 5.10 -14.96
CA MET A 127 -3.80 3.79 -15.26
C MET A 127 -2.29 3.85 -15.56
N SER A 128 -1.78 4.97 -16.07
CA SER A 128 -0.34 5.14 -16.32
C SER A 128 0.44 5.36 -15.02
N HIS A 129 -0.13 6.11 -14.05
CA HIS A 129 0.51 6.40 -12.76
C HIS A 129 0.20 5.36 -11.70
N MET A 130 -0.94 4.68 -11.80
CA MET A 130 -1.42 3.66 -10.90
C MET A 130 -1.83 2.41 -11.70
N PRO A 131 -0.89 1.55 -12.10
CA PRO A 131 -1.18 0.37 -12.90
C PRO A 131 -2.21 -0.57 -12.26
N LYS A 132 -3.15 -1.06 -13.06
CA LYS A 132 -4.26 -1.93 -12.60
C LYS A 132 -3.82 -3.17 -11.83
N ARG A 133 -2.61 -3.68 -12.07
CA ARG A 133 -2.06 -4.85 -11.37
C ARG A 133 -1.97 -4.68 -9.85
N TYR A 134 -1.89 -3.43 -9.35
CA TYR A 134 -1.84 -3.15 -7.91
C TYR A 134 -3.22 -2.97 -7.27
N TRP A 135 -4.28 -2.77 -8.07
CA TRP A 135 -5.62 -2.44 -7.56
C TRP A 135 -6.22 -3.55 -6.70
N GLY A 136 -5.86 -4.82 -6.96
CA GLY A 136 -6.34 -5.94 -6.15
C GLY A 136 -5.92 -5.91 -4.68
N ASN A 137 -4.86 -5.15 -4.36
CA ASN A 137 -4.36 -4.99 -3.00
C ASN A 137 -4.68 -3.60 -2.41
N MET A 138 -5.43 -2.76 -3.14
CA MET A 138 -5.79 -1.41 -2.72
C MET A 138 -7.23 -1.36 -2.27
N THR A 139 -7.45 -0.93 -1.04
CA THR A 139 -8.77 -0.92 -0.37
C THR A 139 -9.83 -0.16 -1.14
N GLU A 140 -9.48 0.95 -1.78
CA GLU A 140 -10.39 1.79 -2.55
C GLU A 140 -10.94 1.12 -3.82
N PHE A 141 -10.33 0.03 -4.29
CA PHE A 141 -10.76 -0.73 -5.47
C PHE A 141 -11.37 -2.08 -5.13
N GLN A 142 -11.42 -2.43 -3.85
CA GLN A 142 -12.09 -3.65 -3.39
C GLN A 142 -13.58 -3.40 -3.18
N GLU A 143 -14.41 -4.44 -3.38
CA GLU A 143 -15.82 -4.37 -3.02
C GLU A 143 -15.95 -4.29 -1.50
N THR A 144 -16.74 -3.33 -1.01
CA THR A 144 -17.00 -3.17 0.41
C THR A 144 -18.23 -4.00 0.76
N GLU A 145 -18.08 -4.99 1.62
CA GLU A 145 -19.18 -5.86 2.06
C GLU A 145 -20.19 -5.13 2.98
N ILE A 146 -19.89 -3.91 3.44
CA ILE A 146 -20.78 -3.14 4.31
C ILE A 146 -21.68 -2.24 3.46
N PRO A 147 -23.03 -2.37 3.55
CA PRO A 147 -23.95 -1.45 2.90
C PRO A 147 -23.76 -0.01 3.41
N PRO A 148 -23.81 1.00 2.54
CA PRO A 148 -23.58 2.41 2.91
C PRO A 148 -24.55 2.95 3.97
N GLU A 149 -25.69 2.33 4.16
CA GLU A 149 -26.72 2.73 5.15
C GLU A 149 -26.29 2.48 6.62
N GLN A 150 -25.30 1.62 6.87
CA GLN A 150 -24.84 1.32 8.24
C GLN A 150 -23.71 2.23 8.73
N ILE A 151 -23.17 3.09 7.87
CA ILE A 151 -22.05 4.00 8.18
C ILE A 151 -22.54 5.33 8.80
N THR A 152 -23.85 5.57 8.84
CA THR A 152 -24.47 6.86 9.21
C THR A 152 -24.48 7.15 10.73
N GLY A 153 -23.87 6.34 11.56
CA GLY A 153 -24.00 6.43 13.04
C GLY A 153 -22.86 7.09 13.82
N ALA A 154 -21.79 7.60 13.22
CA ALA A 154 -20.62 8.04 13.98
C ALA A 154 -19.88 9.29 13.47
N VAL A 155 -20.58 10.24 12.86
CA VAL A 155 -20.00 11.58 12.70
C VAL A 155 -20.75 12.52 13.64
N SER A 156 -20.39 12.48 14.93
CA SER A 156 -20.68 13.58 15.83
C SER A 156 -20.00 14.83 15.30
N SER A 157 -20.76 15.93 15.22
CA SER A 157 -20.36 17.25 14.72
C SER A 157 -19.24 17.93 15.52
N ASP A 158 -18.57 17.21 16.43
CA ASP A 158 -17.59 17.75 17.36
C ASP A 158 -16.10 17.62 16.94
N VAL A 159 -15.82 17.12 15.72
CA VAL A 159 -14.44 16.93 15.24
C VAL A 159 -13.98 17.99 14.24
N LEU A 160 -14.76 19.05 14.01
CA LEU A 160 -14.35 20.16 13.13
C LEU A 160 -14.21 21.48 13.89
N PRO A 161 -13.19 21.67 14.73
CA PRO A 161 -12.62 23.00 14.86
C PRO A 161 -11.10 23.00 15.02
N VAL A 162 -10.30 22.73 14.00
CA VAL A 162 -8.87 23.12 14.02
C VAL A 162 -8.34 23.28 12.58
N LEU A 163 -9.05 24.04 11.73
CA LEU A 163 -8.47 24.45 10.44
C LEU A 163 -8.81 25.90 10.09
N HIS A 164 -8.81 26.79 11.10
CA HIS A 164 -8.72 28.22 10.90
C HIS A 164 -7.87 28.82 12.02
N ALA A 165 -6.55 28.84 11.79
CA ALA A 165 -5.60 29.80 12.35
C ALA A 165 -4.33 29.76 11.49
#